data_a9f2daf2196c596a121d8188229df06e
#
_entry.id   a9f2daf2196c596a121d8188229df06e
#
_cell.length_a   1.000
_cell.length_b   1.000
_cell.length_c   1.000
_cell.angle_alpha   90.00
_cell.angle_beta   90.00
_cell.angle_gamma   90.00
#
_symmetry.space_group_name_H-M   'P 1'
#
loop_
_entity.id
_entity.type
_entity.pdbx_description
1 polymer ?
#
loop_
_entity_poly.entity_id
_entity_poly.type
_entity_poly.pdbx_seq_one_letter_code
_entity_poly.pdbx_strand_id
1 'polypeptide(L)'
;MYIISMTSNIFIAQILDVFHSFLGVFPSDEYPKLPRIKHGVLGAVFNTKSSKEHTCGHWVLISYFFYDYKLIFCEIFDSLSLNENILPTNIIEYISSLKTHVKYSKIRVQSLESEFCGIFCIARFLSIYLNECLNVFLVKFDTRELMVNDRKVVGIIRKYLKIINEDNRC
;
A
#
# COMPACT_ATOMS: atom_id res chain seq x y z
N MET A 1 18.81 11.43 14.73
CA MET A 1 17.35 11.19 14.64
C MET A 1 16.88 11.84 13.33
N TYR A 2 16.81 11.07 12.24
CA TYR A 2 16.31 11.61 10.96
C TYR A 2 14.82 11.82 11.13
N ILE A 3 14.39 13.07 11.09
CA ILE A 3 12.98 13.44 10.95
C ILE A 3 12.59 12.96 9.55
N ILE A 4 11.84 11.84 9.48
CA ILE A 4 11.17 11.41 8.25
C ILE A 4 10.00 12.38 8.06
N SER A 5 10.32 13.57 7.52
CA SER A 5 9.29 14.50 7.08
C SER A 5 8.69 13.93 5.81
N MET A 6 7.37 13.81 5.79
CA MET A 6 6.52 13.46 4.65
C MET A 6 7.04 12.31 3.78
N THR A 7 6.36 11.19 3.81
CA THR A 7 6.70 10.06 2.94
C THR A 7 6.54 10.48 1.48
N SER A 8 7.66 10.68 0.78
CA SER A 8 7.66 11.06 -0.64
C SER A 8 7.51 9.84 -1.55
N ASN A 9 7.05 10.07 -2.79
CA ASN A 9 7.03 9.04 -3.84
C ASN A 9 8.43 8.43 -4.06
N ILE A 10 9.48 9.25 -4.03
CA ILE A 10 10.88 8.81 -4.18
C ILE A 10 11.25 7.84 -3.06
N PHE A 11 10.90 8.15 -1.81
CA PHE A 11 11.20 7.28 -0.68
C PHE A 11 10.48 5.93 -0.75
N ILE A 12 9.19 5.92 -1.16
CA ILE A 12 8.43 4.70 -1.34
C ILE A 12 9.06 3.85 -2.44
N ALA A 13 9.37 4.46 -3.59
CA ALA A 13 10.00 3.79 -4.72
C ALA A 13 11.36 3.21 -4.34
N GLN A 14 12.24 3.97 -3.68
CA GLN A 14 13.56 3.49 -3.24
C GLN A 14 13.51 2.21 -2.39
N ILE A 15 12.44 2.02 -1.61
CA ILE A 15 12.29 0.80 -0.80
C ILE A 15 11.68 -0.33 -1.60
N LEU A 16 10.71 -0.05 -2.48
CA LEU A 16 9.87 -1.08 -3.10
C LEU A 16 10.31 -1.49 -4.51
N ASP A 17 11.07 -0.67 -5.25
CA ASP A 17 11.50 -0.96 -6.64
C ASP A 17 12.40 -2.20 -6.76
N VAL A 18 12.96 -2.69 -5.66
CA VAL A 18 13.73 -3.94 -5.63
C VAL A 18 12.84 -5.19 -5.76
N PHE A 19 11.53 -5.05 -5.59
CA PHE A 19 10.57 -6.15 -5.67
C PHE A 19 9.90 -6.18 -7.05
N HIS A 20 10.08 -7.26 -7.80
CA HIS A 20 9.46 -7.45 -9.12
C HIS A 20 7.92 -7.41 -9.12
N SER A 21 7.30 -7.63 -7.96
CA SER A 21 5.85 -7.52 -7.76
C SER A 21 5.37 -6.09 -7.49
N PHE A 22 6.27 -5.11 -7.39
CA PHE A 22 5.92 -3.70 -7.24
C PHE A 22 5.82 -3.04 -8.61
N LEU A 23 4.69 -2.39 -8.87
CA LEU A 23 4.40 -1.75 -10.17
C LEU A 23 4.82 -0.28 -10.22
N GLY A 24 5.07 0.33 -9.07
CA GLY A 24 5.47 1.74 -8.97
C GLY A 24 4.57 2.59 -8.07
N VAL A 25 4.87 3.89 -8.08
CA VAL A 25 4.15 4.93 -7.36
C VAL A 25 3.49 5.86 -8.38
N PHE A 26 2.20 6.07 -8.24
CA PHE A 26 1.37 6.79 -9.21
C PHE A 26 0.60 7.96 -8.57
N PRO A 27 0.44 9.09 -9.26
CA PRO A 27 -0.57 10.09 -8.90
C PRO A 27 -1.98 9.53 -9.19
N SER A 28 -3.03 10.21 -8.73
CA SER A 28 -4.42 9.71 -8.88
C SER A 28 -4.93 9.64 -10.32
N ASP A 29 -4.26 10.30 -11.26
CA ASP A 29 -4.61 10.41 -12.68
C ASP A 29 -3.71 9.54 -13.60
N GLU A 30 -2.82 8.74 -13.04
CA GLU A 30 -1.98 7.80 -13.77
C GLU A 30 -2.15 6.38 -13.22
N TYR A 31 -2.03 5.36 -14.08
CA TYR A 31 -2.32 3.98 -13.72
C TYR A 31 -1.27 3.00 -14.24
N PRO A 32 -0.95 1.94 -13.48
CA PRO A 32 -0.05 0.91 -13.95
C PRO A 32 -0.67 0.12 -15.10
N LYS A 33 0.18 -0.26 -16.04
CA LYS A 33 -0.17 -1.28 -17.01
C LYS A 33 0.01 -2.65 -16.36
N LEU A 34 -1.09 -3.34 -16.10
CA LEU A 34 -1.05 -4.65 -15.46
C LEU A 34 -0.45 -5.70 -16.41
N PRO A 35 0.65 -6.37 -16.03
CA PRO A 35 1.21 -7.45 -16.82
C PRO A 35 0.35 -8.71 -16.73
N ARG A 36 0.45 -9.57 -17.73
CA ARG A 36 -0.22 -10.87 -17.73
C ARG A 36 0.61 -11.87 -16.92
N ILE A 37 0.22 -12.14 -15.69
CA ILE A 37 0.87 -13.14 -14.81
C ILE A 37 -0.07 -14.30 -14.54
N LYS A 38 0.49 -15.50 -14.39
CA LYS A 38 -0.30 -16.71 -14.16
C LYS A 38 -0.86 -16.74 -12.74
N HIS A 39 -0.01 -16.54 -11.75
CA HIS A 39 -0.37 -16.49 -10.33
C HIS A 39 0.48 -15.46 -9.62
N GLY A 40 -0.06 -14.85 -8.58
CA GLY A 40 0.68 -13.95 -7.71
C GLY A 40 -0.07 -12.68 -7.38
N VAL A 41 0.64 -11.79 -6.70
CA VAL A 41 0.12 -10.49 -6.28
C VAL A 41 1.06 -9.40 -6.78
N LEU A 42 0.49 -8.36 -7.37
CA LEU A 42 1.20 -7.13 -7.73
C LEU A 42 0.68 -5.99 -6.86
N GLY A 43 1.53 -5.03 -6.56
CA GLY A 43 1.15 -3.86 -5.77
C GLY A 43 1.55 -2.55 -6.43
N ALA A 44 0.71 -1.53 -6.30
CA ALA A 44 1.00 -0.16 -6.70
C ALA A 44 0.57 0.81 -5.60
N VAL A 45 1.38 1.82 -5.33
CA VAL A 45 1.04 2.87 -4.37
C VAL A 45 0.55 4.10 -5.12
N PHE A 46 -0.60 4.63 -4.70
CA PHE A 46 -1.24 5.78 -5.32
C PHE A 46 -1.27 6.96 -4.36
N ASN A 47 -0.96 8.15 -4.89
CA ASN A 47 -1.26 9.40 -4.22
C ASN A 47 -2.72 9.78 -4.51
N THR A 48 -3.41 10.35 -3.53
CA THR A 48 -4.76 10.88 -3.74
C THR A 48 -4.78 12.18 -4.53
N LYS A 49 -3.62 12.78 -4.79
CA LYS A 49 -3.47 13.98 -5.63
C LYS A 49 -3.09 13.61 -7.06
N SER A 50 -3.55 14.40 -8.01
CA SER A 50 -3.20 14.27 -9.43
C SER A 50 -1.77 14.74 -9.71
N SER A 51 -1.23 14.37 -10.87
CA SER A 51 0.10 14.80 -11.33
C SER A 51 0.26 16.33 -11.46
N LYS A 52 -0.85 17.07 -11.54
CA LYS A 52 -0.90 18.52 -11.66
C LYS A 52 -0.96 19.26 -10.32
N GLU A 53 -1.22 18.54 -9.23
CA GLU A 53 -1.33 19.12 -7.89
C GLU A 53 0.01 19.06 -7.18
N HIS A 54 0.48 20.20 -6.67
CA HIS A 54 1.76 20.32 -5.97
C HIS A 54 1.63 20.22 -4.44
N THR A 55 0.44 19.87 -3.94
CA THR A 55 0.19 19.70 -2.50
C THR A 55 0.37 18.25 -2.10
N CYS A 56 0.70 18.04 -0.81
CA CYS A 56 0.79 16.71 -0.25
C CYS A 56 -0.58 16.02 -0.29
N GLY A 57 -0.58 14.81 -0.80
CA GLY A 57 -1.74 13.93 -0.80
C GLY A 57 -1.61 12.83 0.25
N HIS A 58 -2.61 11.98 0.30
CA HIS A 58 -2.60 10.75 1.06
C HIS A 58 -2.14 9.57 0.18
N TRP A 59 -1.50 8.57 0.78
CA TRP A 59 -1.03 7.39 0.08
C TRP A 59 -1.91 6.19 0.40
N VAL A 60 -2.29 5.46 -0.65
CA VAL A 60 -3.03 4.20 -0.57
C VAL A 60 -2.33 3.12 -1.39
N LEU A 61 -2.38 1.87 -0.94
CA LEU A 61 -1.85 0.73 -1.69
C LEU A 61 -3.01 0.00 -2.36
N ILE A 62 -2.87 -0.27 -3.65
CA ILE A 62 -3.76 -1.16 -4.39
C ILE A 62 -2.98 -2.42 -4.74
N SER A 63 -3.48 -3.57 -4.30
CA SER A 63 -2.90 -4.87 -4.57
C SER A 63 -3.80 -5.67 -5.49
N TYR A 64 -3.22 -6.28 -6.52
CA TYR A 64 -3.90 -6.99 -7.59
C TYR A 64 -3.59 -8.48 -7.47
N PHE A 65 -4.61 -9.30 -7.21
CA PHE A 65 -4.47 -10.74 -7.00
C PHE A 65 -4.84 -11.53 -8.24
N PHE A 66 -3.89 -12.29 -8.78
CA PHE A 66 -4.06 -13.06 -10.00
C PHE A 66 -4.07 -14.56 -9.75
N TYR A 67 -4.95 -15.25 -10.47
CA TYR A 67 -5.00 -16.70 -10.56
C TYR A 67 -5.37 -17.11 -11.99
N ASP A 68 -4.62 -18.04 -12.58
CA ASP A 68 -4.79 -18.55 -13.94
C ASP A 68 -4.97 -17.42 -14.99
N TYR A 69 -4.02 -16.47 -14.97
CA TYR A 69 -3.99 -15.27 -15.85
C TYR A 69 -5.18 -14.32 -15.71
N LYS A 70 -6.00 -14.48 -14.69
CA LYS A 70 -7.15 -13.61 -14.41
C LYS A 70 -6.93 -12.80 -13.16
N LEU A 71 -7.30 -11.54 -13.19
CA LEU A 71 -7.41 -10.71 -12.00
C LEU A 71 -8.65 -11.16 -11.22
N ILE A 72 -8.44 -11.72 -10.02
CA ILE A 72 -9.51 -12.30 -9.20
C ILE A 72 -10.15 -11.27 -8.29
N PHE A 73 -9.32 -10.42 -7.67
CA PHE A 73 -9.79 -9.30 -6.88
C PHE A 73 -8.68 -8.27 -6.69
N CYS A 74 -9.07 -7.07 -6.28
CA CYS A 74 -8.17 -6.03 -5.79
C CYS A 74 -8.36 -5.83 -4.30
N GLU A 75 -7.29 -5.52 -3.58
CA GLU A 75 -7.33 -5.05 -2.20
C GLU A 75 -6.85 -3.61 -2.16
N ILE A 76 -7.66 -2.73 -1.56
CA ILE A 76 -7.27 -1.34 -1.31
C ILE A 76 -6.99 -1.21 0.17
N PHE A 77 -5.74 -0.95 0.48
CA PHE A 77 -5.30 -0.65 1.83
C PHE A 77 -5.11 0.86 1.99
N ASP A 78 -5.90 1.40 2.88
CA ASP A 78 -5.83 2.78 3.34
C ASP A 78 -5.65 2.77 4.87
N SER A 79 -4.53 3.30 5.34
CA SER A 79 -4.19 3.33 6.77
C SER A 79 -5.11 4.25 7.60
N LEU A 80 -5.71 5.25 6.96
CA LEU A 80 -6.72 6.13 7.57
C LEU A 80 -8.11 5.52 7.53
N SER A 81 -8.31 4.46 6.72
CA SER A 81 -9.63 3.84 6.47
C SER A 81 -10.68 4.88 6.09
N LEU A 82 -10.27 5.82 5.24
CA LEU A 82 -11.19 6.78 4.66
C LEU A 82 -12.21 5.98 3.83
N ASN A 83 -13.46 6.35 3.95
CA ASN A 83 -14.54 5.69 3.22
C ASN A 83 -14.23 5.71 1.71
N GLU A 84 -14.63 4.67 0.98
CA GLU A 84 -14.48 4.57 -0.48
C GLU A 84 -14.97 5.83 -1.24
N ASN A 85 -15.93 6.57 -0.66
CA ASN A 85 -16.43 7.84 -1.20
C ASN A 85 -15.43 9.01 -1.09
N ILE A 86 -14.29 8.83 -0.41
CA ILE A 86 -13.27 9.88 -0.23
C ILE A 86 -12.06 9.64 -1.13
N LEU A 87 -11.96 8.47 -1.76
CA LEU A 87 -10.96 8.25 -2.78
C LEU A 87 -11.24 9.15 -4.00
N PRO A 88 -10.19 9.68 -4.66
CA PRO A 88 -10.37 10.46 -5.88
C PRO A 88 -11.17 9.71 -6.94
N THR A 89 -12.05 10.41 -7.63
CA THR A 89 -12.91 9.86 -8.69
C THR A 89 -12.10 9.08 -9.72
N ASN A 90 -10.94 9.59 -10.11
CA ASN A 90 -10.04 8.93 -11.06
C ASN A 90 -9.63 7.52 -10.57
N ILE A 91 -9.27 7.36 -9.30
CA ILE A 91 -8.92 6.06 -8.71
C ILE A 91 -10.14 5.13 -8.70
N ILE A 92 -11.32 5.65 -8.34
CA ILE A 92 -12.57 4.88 -8.31
C ILE A 92 -12.93 4.39 -9.72
N GLU A 93 -12.85 5.26 -10.73
CA GLU A 93 -13.11 4.93 -12.14
C GLU A 93 -12.11 3.89 -12.66
N TYR A 94 -10.83 4.06 -12.36
CA TYR A 94 -9.81 3.08 -12.71
C TYR A 94 -10.13 1.70 -12.12
N ILE A 95 -10.39 1.62 -10.81
CA ILE A 95 -10.71 0.35 -10.14
C ILE A 95 -11.97 -0.27 -10.73
N SER A 96 -13.01 0.54 -11.01
CA SER A 96 -14.26 0.08 -11.62
C SER A 96 -14.02 -0.48 -13.03
N SER A 97 -13.07 0.10 -13.78
CA SER A 97 -12.72 -0.37 -15.13
C SER A 97 -12.10 -1.78 -15.14
N LEU A 98 -11.50 -2.21 -14.02
CA LEU A 98 -10.90 -3.54 -13.86
C LEU A 98 -11.95 -4.67 -13.78
N LYS A 99 -13.23 -4.35 -13.56
CA LYS A 99 -14.37 -5.29 -13.52
C LYS A 99 -14.12 -6.50 -12.61
N THR A 100 -13.52 -6.28 -11.46
CA THR A 100 -13.18 -7.31 -10.48
C THR A 100 -13.75 -6.98 -9.11
N HIS A 101 -13.80 -7.97 -8.22
CA HIS A 101 -14.18 -7.73 -6.83
C HIS A 101 -13.14 -6.85 -6.12
N VAL A 102 -13.60 -5.91 -5.29
CA VAL A 102 -12.73 -5.00 -4.55
C VAL A 102 -12.93 -5.18 -3.04
N LYS A 103 -11.84 -5.37 -2.33
CA LYS A 103 -11.78 -5.39 -0.88
C LYS A 103 -11.17 -4.10 -0.36
N TYR A 104 -11.83 -3.46 0.61
CA TYR A 104 -11.30 -2.26 1.29
C TYR A 104 -10.87 -2.60 2.71
N SER A 105 -9.76 -1.98 3.16
CA SER A 105 -9.42 -1.99 4.59
C SER A 105 -10.45 -1.16 5.35
N LYS A 106 -11.08 -1.77 6.37
CA LYS A 106 -12.15 -1.12 7.16
C LYS A 106 -11.69 -0.69 8.55
N ILE A 107 -10.43 -0.90 8.87
CA ILE A 107 -9.86 -0.60 10.18
C ILE A 107 -8.81 0.50 10.02
N ARG A 108 -9.05 1.62 10.68
CA ARG A 108 -8.08 2.71 10.76
C ARG A 108 -6.95 2.32 11.70
N VAL A 109 -5.72 2.41 11.19
CA VAL A 109 -4.49 2.10 11.92
C VAL A 109 -3.55 3.30 12.07
N GLN A 110 -3.83 4.40 11.37
CA GLN A 110 -3.06 5.64 11.40
C GLN A 110 -3.85 6.77 12.07
N SER A 111 -3.19 7.61 12.85
CA SER A 111 -3.76 8.86 13.37
C SER A 111 -3.95 9.88 12.23
N LEU A 112 -4.96 10.75 12.33
CA LEU A 112 -5.16 11.85 11.37
C LEU A 112 -4.03 12.88 11.41
N GLU A 113 -3.30 12.96 12.51
CA GLU A 113 -2.16 13.88 12.68
C GLU A 113 -0.83 13.28 12.18
N SER A 114 -0.85 12.01 11.74
CA SER A 114 0.33 11.28 11.30
C SER A 114 0.57 11.45 9.81
N GLU A 115 1.82 11.63 9.42
CA GLU A 115 2.26 11.71 8.01
C GLU A 115 2.82 10.36 7.48
N PHE A 116 2.51 9.24 8.17
CA PHE A 116 3.10 7.92 7.91
C PHE A 116 2.33 7.07 6.88
N CYS A 117 1.34 7.62 6.17
CA CYS A 117 0.51 6.85 5.23
C CYS A 117 1.33 6.03 4.22
N GLY A 118 2.38 6.60 3.61
CA GLY A 118 3.25 5.86 2.72
C GLY A 118 4.08 4.77 3.43
N ILE A 119 4.48 4.99 4.69
CA ILE A 119 5.16 3.97 5.51
C ILE A 119 4.22 2.79 5.79
N PHE A 120 2.94 3.04 6.06
CA PHE A 120 1.92 2.00 6.19
C PHE A 120 1.71 1.24 4.87
N CYS A 121 1.73 1.93 3.72
CA CYS A 121 1.67 1.27 2.41
C CYS A 121 2.86 0.34 2.18
N ILE A 122 4.08 0.78 2.49
CA ILE A 122 5.29 -0.05 2.44
C ILE A 122 5.13 -1.29 3.32
N ALA A 123 4.73 -1.13 4.58
CA ALA A 123 4.55 -2.24 5.51
C ALA A 123 3.51 -3.25 5.00
N ARG A 124 2.39 -2.77 4.46
CA ARG A 124 1.35 -3.65 3.89
C ARG A 124 1.85 -4.38 2.65
N PHE A 125 2.56 -3.71 1.74
CA PHE A 125 3.16 -4.36 0.58
C PHE A 125 4.11 -5.49 0.99
N LEU A 126 5.02 -5.23 1.92
CA LEU A 126 5.95 -6.24 2.43
C LEU A 126 5.22 -7.41 3.11
N SER A 127 4.13 -7.14 3.83
CA SER A 127 3.31 -8.20 4.43
C SER A 127 2.67 -9.12 3.38
N ILE A 128 2.19 -8.54 2.26
CA ILE A 128 1.66 -9.30 1.12
C ILE A 128 2.78 -10.12 0.47
N TYR A 129 3.95 -9.56 0.29
CA TYR A 129 5.12 -10.26 -0.24
C TYR A 129 5.48 -11.49 0.61
N LEU A 130 5.28 -11.40 1.93
CA LEU A 130 5.43 -12.50 2.88
C LEU A 130 4.16 -13.36 3.05
N ASN A 131 3.19 -13.25 2.14
CA ASN A 131 1.94 -14.00 2.13
C ASN A 131 1.03 -13.77 3.38
N GLU A 132 1.15 -12.64 4.06
CA GLU A 132 0.23 -12.29 5.14
C GLU A 132 -1.10 -11.75 4.60
N CYS A 133 -2.21 -12.29 5.08
CA CYS A 133 -3.52 -11.71 4.77
C CYS A 133 -3.77 -10.39 5.53
N LEU A 134 -4.72 -9.58 5.03
CA LEU A 134 -5.03 -8.26 5.59
C LEU A 134 -5.35 -8.29 7.09
N ASN A 135 -6.14 -9.26 7.54
CA ASN A 135 -6.53 -9.35 8.95
C ASN A 135 -5.32 -9.62 9.87
N VAL A 136 -4.41 -10.51 9.46
CA VAL A 136 -3.16 -10.79 10.20
C VAL A 136 -2.27 -9.55 10.26
N PHE A 137 -2.24 -8.75 9.20
CA PHE A 137 -1.52 -7.48 9.20
C PHE A 137 -2.16 -6.46 10.15
N LEU A 138 -3.48 -6.28 10.08
CA LEU A 138 -4.20 -5.25 10.84
C LEU A 138 -4.19 -5.49 12.36
N VAL A 139 -4.24 -6.75 12.83
CA VAL A 139 -4.20 -7.05 14.26
C VAL A 139 -2.89 -6.68 14.95
N LYS A 140 -1.84 -6.32 14.20
CA LYS A 140 -0.57 -5.84 14.76
C LYS A 140 -0.67 -4.41 15.31
N PHE A 141 -1.72 -3.66 14.94
CA PHE A 141 -1.88 -2.26 15.27
C PHE A 141 -2.90 -2.06 16.38
N ASP A 142 -2.67 -1.01 17.16
CA ASP A 142 -3.64 -0.55 18.14
C ASP A 142 -4.75 0.25 17.46
N THR A 143 -6.00 -0.01 17.83
CA THR A 143 -7.17 0.71 17.28
C THR A 143 -7.68 1.82 18.20
N ARG A 144 -7.14 1.94 19.40
CA ARG A 144 -7.50 2.96 20.39
C ARG A 144 -6.43 4.04 20.46
N GLU A 145 -5.16 3.65 20.49
CA GLU A 145 -4.01 4.56 20.58
C GLU A 145 -3.27 4.62 19.23
N LEU A 146 -3.85 5.26 18.25
CA LEU A 146 -3.34 5.27 16.87
C LEU A 146 -1.94 5.87 16.72
N MET A 147 -1.56 6.84 17.55
CA MET A 147 -0.23 7.48 17.50
C MET A 147 0.92 6.51 17.80
N VAL A 148 0.70 5.43 18.57
CA VAL A 148 1.74 4.43 18.83
C VAL A 148 2.06 3.59 17.60
N ASN A 149 1.14 3.53 16.64
CA ASN A 149 1.29 2.72 15.44
C ASN A 149 2.37 3.24 14.49
N ASP A 150 2.69 4.52 14.50
CA ASP A 150 3.78 5.09 13.71
C ASP A 150 5.14 4.47 14.08
N ARG A 151 5.36 4.19 15.37
CA ARG A 151 6.56 3.48 15.83
C ARG A 151 6.47 1.98 15.51
N LYS A 152 5.29 1.38 15.70
CA LYS A 152 5.06 -0.04 15.43
C LYS A 152 5.29 -0.37 13.96
N VAL A 153 4.78 0.45 13.01
CA VAL A 153 4.90 0.19 11.58
C VAL A 153 6.35 0.20 11.12
N VAL A 154 7.19 1.09 11.64
CA VAL A 154 8.63 1.11 11.34
C VAL A 154 9.31 -0.17 11.84
N GLY A 155 8.95 -0.64 13.04
CA GLY A 155 9.45 -1.91 13.59
C GLY A 155 9.03 -3.12 12.74
N ILE A 156 7.79 -3.12 12.24
CA ILE A 156 7.26 -4.16 11.34
C ILE A 156 8.06 -4.20 10.05
N ILE A 157 8.30 -3.06 9.41
CA ILE A 157 9.10 -2.98 8.17
C ILE A 157 10.49 -3.57 8.39
N ARG A 158 11.18 -3.18 9.45
CA ARG A 158 12.51 -3.72 9.77
C ARG A 158 12.50 -5.24 9.93
N LYS A 159 11.48 -5.78 10.59
CA LYS A 159 11.30 -7.22 10.76
C LYS A 159 11.09 -7.92 9.42
N TYR A 160 10.21 -7.38 8.57
CA TYR A 160 9.91 -7.96 7.25
C TYR A 160 11.13 -7.96 6.33
N LEU A 161 11.85 -6.83 6.25
CA LEU A 161 13.07 -6.74 5.45
C LEU A 161 14.16 -7.70 5.94
N LYS A 162 14.25 -7.94 7.25
CA LYS A 162 15.16 -8.95 7.80
C LYS A 162 14.80 -10.35 7.32
N ILE A 163 13.54 -10.75 7.42
CA ILE A 163 13.03 -12.07 6.95
C ILE A 163 13.35 -12.24 5.46
N ILE A 164 12.98 -11.25 4.62
CA ILE A 164 13.18 -11.29 3.18
C ILE A 164 14.67 -11.44 2.82
N ASN A 165 15.55 -10.75 3.53
CA ASN A 165 16.99 -10.83 3.31
C ASN A 165 17.60 -12.16 3.77
N GLU A 166 17.02 -12.82 4.78
CA GLU A 166 17.44 -14.15 5.23
C GLU A 166 17.02 -15.21 4.24
N ASP A 167 15.79 -15.16 3.71
CA ASP A 167 15.28 -16.10 2.71
C ASP A 167 16.03 -16.02 1.38
N ASN A 168 16.50 -14.83 0.98
CA ASN A 168 17.27 -14.64 -0.25
C ASN A 168 18.76 -15.09 -0.15
N ARG A 169 19.22 -15.56 1.00
CA ARG A 169 20.59 -16.07 1.22
C ARG A 169 20.69 -17.61 1.17
N CYS A 170 19.58 -18.30 1.13
CA CYS A 170 19.49 -19.76 0.97
C CYS A 170 19.24 -20.14 -0.48
#